data_38e5fbc7f6196aecc7b072ddbee3c643
#
_entry.id   38e5fbc7f6196aecc7b072ddbee3c643
#
_cell.length_a   1.000
_cell.length_b   1.000
_cell.length_c   1.000
_cell.angle_alpha   90.00
_cell.angle_beta   90.00
_cell.angle_gamma   90.00
#
_symmetry.space_group_name_H-M   'P 1'
#
loop_
_entity.id
_entity.type
_entity.pdbx_description
1 polymer ?
#
loop_
_entity_poly.entity_id
_entity_poly.type
_entity_poly.pdbx_seq_one_letter_code
_entity_poly.pdbx_strand_id
1 'polypeptide(L)'
;MKKINILVAGLLLLATAQAQNVDKLIKEKEVRRIETILAADDMQGRRTFTPGIEKAAAFIADEFKATGLKTLNNSGSYLQSFAMVRTKFLGTSGTFDGAALDKKDIIVVTTQASISINETSGFEKITIGKTANLMSEARKLTGLKKNALVIVDTSFAKTFSGLTRLKSNLFKSDKSVIFVLSAINPTSYSFEAKHEITEMPLANVVGVLPGKSRPDEIVIFSGHYDHLGITSKDRNGNVLTDSIFNGANDDAAGTTAMMVLAKYFKALGNNERTLVFAAFTAEEVGGFGATYFSNQFDPAKVIAMFNLEMIGSESKWGKNSAFITGYEKTDMGKILQANLEGTDFTFYPDPYPAQNLFYRSDNATLARLGVPAHTISTTKIDTDPYYHKATDEIGTIDIDNMTRIIKAIALSAR
;
A
#
# COMPACT_ATOMS: atom_id res chain seq x y z
N MET A 1 -46.55 25.46 -6.67
CA MET A 1 -45.42 25.85 -7.54
C MET A 1 -44.39 26.73 -6.84
N LYS A 2 -44.73 27.75 -6.00
CA LYS A 2 -43.72 28.61 -5.33
C LYS A 2 -42.78 27.87 -4.32
N LYS A 3 -43.26 26.85 -3.61
CA LYS A 3 -42.41 26.10 -2.64
C LYS A 3 -41.37 25.21 -3.29
N ILE A 4 -41.60 24.67 -4.49
CA ILE A 4 -40.65 23.84 -5.23
C ILE A 4 -39.50 24.69 -5.77
N ASN A 5 -39.79 25.91 -6.26
CA ASN A 5 -38.78 26.83 -6.78
C ASN A 5 -37.80 27.32 -5.68
N ILE A 6 -38.27 27.48 -4.43
CA ILE A 6 -37.41 27.89 -3.31
C ILE A 6 -36.46 26.75 -2.90
N LEU A 7 -36.91 25.49 -2.96
CA LEU A 7 -36.09 24.33 -2.64
C LEU A 7 -34.97 24.11 -3.68
N VAL A 8 -35.30 24.24 -4.97
CA VAL A 8 -34.34 24.14 -6.07
C VAL A 8 -33.34 25.28 -6.07
N ALA A 9 -33.78 26.53 -5.79
CA ALA A 9 -32.87 27.67 -5.66
C ALA A 9 -31.95 27.55 -4.43
N GLY A 10 -32.45 27.00 -3.33
CA GLY A 10 -31.64 26.73 -2.14
C GLY A 10 -30.56 25.68 -2.37
N LEU A 11 -30.86 24.59 -3.08
CA LEU A 11 -29.92 23.55 -3.46
C LEU A 11 -28.85 24.06 -4.43
N LEU A 12 -29.22 24.87 -5.41
CA LEU A 12 -28.27 25.51 -6.34
C LEU A 12 -27.33 26.50 -5.63
N LEU A 13 -27.81 27.28 -4.67
CA LEU A 13 -26.98 28.19 -3.88
C LEU A 13 -26.02 27.46 -2.96
N LEU A 14 -26.40 26.35 -2.39
CA LEU A 14 -25.53 25.49 -1.58
C LEU A 14 -24.43 24.84 -2.44
N ALA A 15 -24.79 24.31 -3.62
CA ALA A 15 -23.82 23.72 -4.54
C ALA A 15 -22.79 24.72 -5.05
N THR A 16 -23.20 25.96 -5.38
CA THR A 16 -22.28 27.02 -5.80
C THR A 16 -21.36 27.52 -4.66
N ALA A 17 -21.87 27.58 -3.43
CA ALA A 17 -21.07 27.95 -2.27
C ALA A 17 -20.02 26.87 -1.92
N GLN A 18 -20.34 25.61 -2.14
CA GLN A 18 -19.42 24.49 -1.92
C GLN A 18 -18.33 24.41 -2.99
N ALA A 19 -18.67 24.62 -4.27
CA ALA A 19 -17.72 24.68 -5.36
C ALA A 19 -16.74 25.87 -5.17
N GLN A 20 -17.22 27.03 -4.81
CA GLN A 20 -16.39 28.20 -4.50
C GLN A 20 -15.43 27.95 -3.33
N ASN A 21 -15.78 27.09 -2.36
CA ASN A 21 -14.93 26.78 -1.23
C ASN A 21 -13.80 25.82 -1.61
N VAL A 22 -14.05 24.80 -2.44
CA VAL A 22 -13.01 23.86 -2.90
C VAL A 22 -11.97 24.59 -3.75
N ASP A 23 -12.39 25.49 -4.63
CA ASP A 23 -11.50 26.29 -5.48
C ASP A 23 -10.65 27.30 -4.69
N LYS A 24 -11.11 27.75 -3.54
CA LYS A 24 -10.32 28.63 -2.66
C LYS A 24 -9.28 27.85 -1.87
N LEU A 25 -9.56 26.63 -1.48
CA LEU A 25 -8.73 25.83 -0.58
C LEU A 25 -7.75 24.93 -1.32
N ILE A 26 -8.14 24.33 -2.45
CA ILE A 26 -7.27 23.50 -3.28
C ILE A 26 -6.73 24.33 -4.45
N LYS A 27 -5.45 24.67 -4.40
CA LYS A 27 -4.75 25.52 -5.38
C LYS A 27 -3.75 24.71 -6.19
N GLU A 28 -3.75 24.86 -7.50
CA GLU A 28 -2.75 24.27 -8.39
C GLU A 28 -1.30 24.55 -7.95
N LYS A 29 -1.04 25.80 -7.48
CA LYS A 29 0.29 26.16 -6.97
C LYS A 29 0.74 25.26 -5.83
N GLU A 30 -0.17 24.87 -4.94
CA GLU A 30 0.16 24.01 -3.80
C GLU A 30 0.34 22.54 -4.23
N VAL A 31 -0.51 22.06 -5.14
CA VAL A 31 -0.35 20.73 -5.77
C VAL A 31 1.02 20.65 -6.44
N ARG A 32 1.36 21.60 -7.29
CA ARG A 32 2.65 21.69 -7.99
C ARG A 32 3.82 21.74 -7.02
N ARG A 33 3.71 22.51 -5.93
CA ARG A 33 4.79 22.65 -4.93
C ARG A 33 5.13 21.31 -4.28
N ILE A 34 4.11 20.60 -3.79
CA ILE A 34 4.31 19.32 -3.09
C ILE A 34 4.83 18.28 -4.08
N GLU A 35 4.21 18.18 -5.24
CA GLU A 35 4.57 17.25 -6.31
C GLU A 35 6.02 17.43 -6.77
N THR A 36 6.43 18.69 -7.03
CA THR A 36 7.81 19.01 -7.42
C THR A 36 8.82 18.59 -6.36
N ILE A 37 8.49 18.71 -5.09
CA ILE A 37 9.40 18.31 -4.01
C ILE A 37 9.50 16.79 -3.92
N LEU A 38 8.38 16.07 -3.97
CA LEU A 38 8.39 14.61 -3.86
C LEU A 38 9.04 13.94 -5.07
N ALA A 39 8.85 14.49 -6.27
CA ALA A 39 9.41 13.97 -7.52
C ALA A 39 10.80 14.53 -7.85
N ALA A 40 11.46 15.26 -6.93
CA ALA A 40 12.78 15.85 -7.20
C ALA A 40 13.92 14.82 -7.09
N ASP A 41 14.98 15.02 -7.87
CA ASP A 41 16.19 14.17 -7.87
C ASP A 41 16.82 14.02 -6.49
N ASP A 42 16.73 15.04 -5.66
CA ASP A 42 17.31 15.04 -4.32
C ASP A 42 16.55 14.13 -3.34
N MET A 43 15.36 13.63 -3.71
CA MET A 43 14.64 12.54 -3.05
C MET A 43 15.15 11.16 -3.47
N GLN A 44 16.07 11.08 -4.46
CA GLN A 44 16.75 9.85 -4.89
C GLN A 44 15.78 8.71 -5.25
N GLY A 45 14.63 9.05 -5.82
CA GLY A 45 13.59 8.09 -6.19
C GLY A 45 12.98 7.33 -5.00
N ARG A 46 13.10 7.85 -3.78
CA ARG A 46 12.40 7.43 -2.55
C ARG A 46 12.41 5.92 -2.27
N ARG A 47 13.48 5.23 -2.67
CA ARG A 47 13.53 3.77 -2.50
C ARG A 47 13.54 3.38 -1.03
N THR A 48 12.75 2.38 -0.70
CA THR A 48 12.71 1.72 0.60
C THR A 48 14.11 1.35 1.11
N PHE A 49 14.40 1.62 2.37
CA PHE A 49 15.69 1.39 3.03
C PHE A 49 16.85 2.26 2.51
N THR A 50 16.57 3.46 2.01
CA THR A 50 17.60 4.42 1.56
C THR A 50 17.36 5.79 2.20
N PRO A 51 18.38 6.69 2.20
CA PRO A 51 18.20 8.04 2.74
C PRO A 51 17.12 8.86 2.02
N GLY A 52 16.85 8.58 0.75
CA GLY A 52 15.82 9.28 -0.02
C GLY A 52 14.42 9.12 0.55
N ILE A 53 14.07 7.89 0.99
CA ILE A 53 12.74 7.66 1.60
C ILE A 53 12.62 8.33 2.98
N GLU A 54 13.71 8.39 3.75
CA GLU A 54 13.73 9.08 5.06
C GLU A 54 13.50 10.58 4.89
N LYS A 55 14.08 11.18 3.84
CA LYS A 55 13.88 12.58 3.48
C LYS A 55 12.43 12.87 3.08
N ALA A 56 11.84 12.00 2.26
CA ALA A 56 10.43 12.12 1.88
C ALA A 56 9.51 11.98 3.10
N ALA A 57 9.76 11.01 3.99
CA ALA A 57 9.00 10.84 5.22
C ALA A 57 9.06 12.07 6.13
N ALA A 58 10.24 12.68 6.27
CA ALA A 58 10.43 13.91 7.04
C ALA A 58 9.64 15.08 6.44
N PHE A 59 9.70 15.26 5.12
CA PHE A 59 8.92 16.29 4.41
C PHE A 59 7.42 16.12 4.64
N ILE A 60 6.86 14.91 4.48
CA ILE A 60 5.44 14.65 4.68
C ILE A 60 5.03 14.90 6.15
N ALA A 61 5.87 14.47 7.11
CA ALA A 61 5.63 14.69 8.53
C ALA A 61 5.60 16.18 8.89
N ASP A 62 6.51 16.99 8.32
CA ASP A 62 6.55 18.43 8.50
C ASP A 62 5.30 19.11 7.91
N GLU A 63 4.84 18.68 6.74
CA GLU A 63 3.60 19.17 6.13
C GLU A 63 2.36 18.81 6.97
N PHE A 64 2.30 17.62 7.56
CA PHE A 64 1.22 17.24 8.48
C PHE A 64 1.25 18.08 9.76
N LYS A 65 2.43 18.35 10.29
CA LYS A 65 2.62 19.25 11.43
C LYS A 65 2.18 20.66 11.10
N ALA A 66 2.61 21.21 9.96
CA ALA A 66 2.22 22.56 9.49
C ALA A 66 0.70 22.66 9.25
N THR A 67 0.07 21.59 8.78
CA THR A 67 -1.39 21.48 8.62
C THR A 67 -2.10 21.42 9.98
N GLY A 68 -1.42 21.08 11.07
CA GLY A 68 -1.99 20.95 12.41
C GLY A 68 -2.83 19.67 12.59
N LEU A 69 -2.46 18.58 11.92
CA LEU A 69 -3.01 17.25 12.18
C LEU A 69 -2.52 16.76 13.55
N LYS A 70 -3.23 15.80 14.11
CA LYS A 70 -2.76 15.04 15.28
C LYS A 70 -1.96 13.82 14.84
N THR A 71 -1.10 13.36 15.73
CA THR A 71 -0.38 12.09 15.51
C THR A 71 -1.29 10.90 15.82
N LEU A 72 -1.08 9.77 15.17
CA LEU A 72 -1.84 8.55 15.40
C LEU A 72 -1.71 8.13 16.88
N ASN A 73 -2.84 7.86 17.53
CA ASN A 73 -2.92 7.45 18.95
C ASN A 73 -2.19 8.41 19.93
N ASN A 74 -2.05 9.70 19.56
CA ASN A 74 -1.29 10.70 20.32
C ASN A 74 0.17 10.28 20.61
N SER A 75 0.80 9.54 19.71
CA SER A 75 2.16 9.00 19.86
C SER A 75 3.27 10.06 19.95
N GLY A 76 2.96 11.31 19.63
CA GLY A 76 3.94 12.40 19.55
C GLY A 76 4.78 12.42 18.26
N SER A 77 4.64 11.43 17.38
CA SER A 77 5.30 11.34 16.08
C SER A 77 4.30 11.06 14.97
N TYR A 78 4.49 11.67 13.80
CA TYR A 78 3.77 11.29 12.58
C TYR A 78 4.30 10.00 11.95
N LEU A 79 5.51 9.58 12.33
CA LEU A 79 6.10 8.33 11.86
C LEU A 79 5.50 7.15 12.62
N GLN A 80 4.78 6.29 11.92
CA GLN A 80 4.36 4.99 12.38
C GLN A 80 5.47 3.98 12.07
N SER A 81 6.45 3.89 12.96
CA SER A 81 7.65 3.10 12.78
C SER A 81 7.41 1.61 12.97
N PHE A 82 8.02 0.80 12.12
CA PHE A 82 8.09 -0.65 12.22
C PHE A 82 9.40 -1.15 11.61
N ALA A 83 9.65 -2.46 11.69
CA ALA A 83 10.83 -3.04 11.06
C ALA A 83 10.47 -4.29 10.27
N MET A 84 11.11 -4.44 9.12
CA MET A 84 11.19 -5.71 8.43
C MET A 84 12.45 -6.44 8.88
N VAL A 85 12.41 -7.76 8.79
CA VAL A 85 13.54 -8.63 9.14
C VAL A 85 14.03 -9.32 7.89
N ARG A 86 15.34 -9.21 7.65
CA ARG A 86 16.06 -10.02 6.65
C ARG A 86 16.85 -11.08 7.37
N THR A 87 16.73 -12.31 6.91
CA THR A 87 17.42 -13.44 7.49
C THR A 87 18.46 -13.99 6.52
N LYS A 88 19.70 -14.07 6.94
CA LYS A 88 20.77 -14.73 6.21
C LYS A 88 21.00 -16.11 6.83
N PHE A 89 20.82 -17.15 6.02
CA PHE A 89 20.96 -18.53 6.43
C PHE A 89 22.41 -18.85 6.78
N LEU A 90 22.65 -19.46 7.94
CA LEU A 90 23.97 -19.92 8.39
C LEU A 90 24.08 -21.45 8.40
N GLY A 91 22.99 -22.14 8.68
CA GLY A 91 22.98 -23.60 8.67
C GLY A 91 21.67 -24.19 9.19
N THR A 92 21.43 -25.44 8.82
CA THR A 92 20.30 -26.25 9.33
C THR A 92 20.67 -27.73 9.39
N SER A 93 20.03 -28.46 10.28
CA SER A 93 19.96 -29.91 10.32
C SER A 93 18.55 -30.35 10.66
N GLY A 94 18.19 -31.54 10.29
CA GLY A 94 16.87 -32.12 10.63
C GLY A 94 16.85 -33.61 10.48
N THR A 95 15.95 -34.22 11.21
CA THR A 95 15.68 -35.67 11.14
C THR A 95 14.19 -35.96 11.02
N PHE A 96 13.85 -37.01 10.30
CA PHE A 96 12.53 -37.63 10.29
C PHE A 96 12.67 -39.10 10.78
N ASP A 97 11.92 -39.42 11.82
CA ASP A 97 11.92 -40.77 12.44
C ASP A 97 13.35 -41.29 12.69
N GLY A 98 14.25 -40.37 13.15
CA GLY A 98 15.66 -40.65 13.43
C GLY A 98 16.61 -40.61 12.22
N ALA A 99 16.09 -40.60 10.98
CA ALA A 99 16.89 -40.55 9.77
C ALA A 99 17.25 -39.08 9.44
N ALA A 100 18.52 -38.80 9.16
CA ALA A 100 18.98 -37.43 8.78
C ALA A 100 18.43 -37.02 7.40
N LEU A 101 18.01 -35.77 7.31
CA LEU A 101 17.57 -35.14 6.07
C LEU A 101 18.71 -34.40 5.36
N ASP A 102 18.69 -34.37 4.04
CA ASP A 102 19.61 -33.54 3.26
C ASP A 102 19.27 -32.05 3.51
N LYS A 103 20.27 -31.23 3.77
CA LYS A 103 20.13 -29.79 4.04
C LYS A 103 19.46 -29.05 2.90
N LYS A 104 19.62 -29.49 1.64
CA LYS A 104 18.98 -28.87 0.47
C LYS A 104 17.46 -29.07 0.45
N ASP A 105 16.98 -30.10 1.15
CA ASP A 105 15.56 -30.44 1.24
C ASP A 105 14.86 -29.77 2.44
N ILE A 106 15.56 -28.87 3.15
CA ILE A 106 15.03 -28.11 4.31
C ILE A 106 15.12 -26.61 4.04
N ILE A 107 13.99 -25.90 4.12
CA ILE A 107 13.94 -24.44 4.06
C ILE A 107 13.21 -23.95 5.30
N VAL A 108 13.90 -23.17 6.13
CA VAL A 108 13.36 -22.57 7.35
C VAL A 108 13.08 -21.09 7.10
N VAL A 109 11.82 -20.68 7.27
CA VAL A 109 11.38 -19.28 7.24
C VAL A 109 11.09 -18.87 8.67
N THR A 110 11.92 -17.97 9.20
CA THR A 110 11.86 -17.50 10.58
C THR A 110 12.48 -16.11 10.69
N THR A 111 12.15 -15.37 11.73
CA THR A 111 12.84 -14.13 12.13
C THR A 111 13.66 -14.30 13.41
N GLN A 112 13.90 -15.55 13.82
CA GLN A 112 14.69 -15.88 14.99
C GLN A 112 16.14 -16.25 14.58
N ALA A 113 17.12 -15.82 15.39
CA ALA A 113 18.54 -16.11 15.13
C ALA A 113 18.85 -17.62 15.23
N SER A 114 18.12 -18.35 16.06
CA SER A 114 18.23 -19.79 16.17
C SER A 114 16.87 -20.41 16.51
N ILE A 115 16.62 -21.59 15.96
CA ILE A 115 15.49 -22.44 16.35
C ILE A 115 16.02 -23.85 16.65
N SER A 116 15.43 -24.48 17.65
CA SER A 116 15.61 -25.89 17.96
C SER A 116 14.24 -26.46 18.31
N ILE A 117 13.73 -27.37 17.50
CA ILE A 117 12.37 -27.89 17.63
C ILE A 117 12.33 -29.41 17.44
N ASN A 118 11.26 -30.00 18.00
CA ASN A 118 10.90 -31.41 17.81
C ASN A 118 9.36 -31.55 17.78
N GLU A 119 8.85 -32.77 17.75
CA GLU A 119 7.43 -33.07 17.70
C GLU A 119 6.59 -32.52 18.86
N THR A 120 7.24 -32.16 19.99
CA THR A 120 6.57 -31.57 21.16
C THR A 120 6.54 -30.05 21.12
N SER A 121 7.18 -29.41 20.13
CA SER A 121 7.32 -27.95 20.02
C SER A 121 6.08 -27.24 19.49
N GLY A 122 4.95 -27.95 19.28
CA GLY A 122 3.68 -27.34 18.91
C GLY A 122 3.61 -26.86 17.45
N PHE A 123 4.38 -27.46 16.56
CA PHE A 123 4.30 -27.19 15.12
C PHE A 123 3.15 -27.97 14.49
N GLU A 124 2.25 -27.27 13.78
CA GLU A 124 1.21 -27.91 12.99
C GLU A 124 1.83 -28.57 11.75
N LYS A 125 1.53 -29.86 11.53
CA LYS A 125 1.95 -30.55 10.31
C LYS A 125 0.98 -30.25 9.17
N ILE A 126 1.51 -29.76 8.05
CA ILE A 126 0.76 -29.40 6.85
C ILE A 126 1.42 -30.09 5.65
N THR A 127 0.62 -30.56 4.69
CA THR A 127 1.14 -31.17 3.46
C THR A 127 0.78 -30.33 2.25
N ILE A 128 1.78 -30.02 1.40
CA ILE A 128 1.58 -29.46 0.07
C ILE A 128 1.73 -30.59 -0.96
N GLY A 129 0.61 -31.07 -1.48
CA GLY A 129 0.55 -32.17 -2.43
C GLY A 129 0.86 -31.73 -3.87
N LYS A 130 1.16 -32.71 -4.72
CA LYS A 130 1.65 -32.55 -6.11
C LYS A 130 0.78 -31.72 -7.05
N THR A 131 -0.52 -31.55 -6.77
CA THR A 131 -1.44 -30.74 -7.61
C THR A 131 -1.55 -29.29 -7.19
N ALA A 132 -0.92 -28.90 -6.07
CA ALA A 132 -0.96 -27.55 -5.54
C ALA A 132 -0.03 -26.61 -6.30
N ASN A 133 -0.29 -25.29 -6.21
CA ASN A 133 0.70 -24.29 -6.58
C ASN A 133 1.61 -24.04 -5.37
N LEU A 134 2.83 -24.59 -5.41
CA LEU A 134 3.78 -24.57 -4.30
C LEU A 134 4.00 -23.17 -3.73
N MET A 135 4.29 -22.17 -4.57
CA MET A 135 4.61 -20.83 -4.11
C MET A 135 3.39 -20.13 -3.50
N SER A 136 2.22 -20.34 -4.09
CA SER A 136 0.97 -19.77 -3.57
C SER A 136 0.62 -20.33 -2.19
N GLU A 137 0.70 -21.64 -2.01
CA GLU A 137 0.42 -22.29 -0.71
C GLU A 137 1.46 -21.91 0.34
N ALA A 138 2.74 -21.87 -0.03
CA ALA A 138 3.80 -21.47 0.87
C ALA A 138 3.65 -20.01 1.35
N ARG A 139 3.25 -19.08 0.47
CA ARG A 139 3.00 -17.67 0.85
C ARG A 139 1.88 -17.52 1.88
N LYS A 140 0.83 -18.31 1.82
CA LYS A 140 -0.27 -18.28 2.82
C LYS A 140 0.23 -18.64 4.23
N LEU A 141 1.26 -19.46 4.33
CA LEU A 141 1.83 -19.91 5.60
C LEU A 141 2.87 -18.94 6.15
N THR A 142 3.60 -18.24 5.29
CA THR A 142 4.71 -17.36 5.70
C THR A 142 4.26 -16.02 6.28
N GLY A 143 2.96 -15.75 6.39
CA GLY A 143 2.43 -14.68 7.25
C GLY A 143 2.75 -14.88 8.75
N LEU A 144 3.41 -15.99 9.10
CA LEU A 144 3.95 -16.35 10.42
C LEU A 144 2.96 -16.14 11.58
N LYS A 145 1.70 -16.47 11.35
CA LYS A 145 0.65 -16.44 12.39
C LYS A 145 0.70 -17.67 13.30
N LYS A 146 1.31 -18.75 12.84
CA LYS A 146 1.45 -20.02 13.58
C LYS A 146 2.76 -20.74 13.22
N ASN A 147 3.21 -21.62 14.10
CA ASN A 147 4.31 -22.54 13.81
C ASN A 147 3.82 -23.65 12.89
N ALA A 148 4.55 -23.97 11.82
CA ALA A 148 4.20 -25.04 10.90
C ALA A 148 5.41 -25.84 10.41
N LEU A 149 5.26 -27.16 10.39
CA LEU A 149 6.12 -28.08 9.64
C LEU A 149 5.37 -28.49 8.37
N VAL A 150 5.90 -28.10 7.23
CA VAL A 150 5.26 -28.27 5.93
C VAL A 150 5.98 -29.35 5.13
N ILE A 151 5.32 -30.47 4.92
CA ILE A 151 5.82 -31.54 4.07
C ILE A 151 5.45 -31.23 2.63
N VAL A 152 6.46 -31.02 1.80
CA VAL A 152 6.30 -30.69 0.38
C VAL A 152 6.56 -31.92 -0.46
N ASP A 153 5.61 -32.27 -1.34
CA ASP A 153 5.70 -33.41 -2.23
C ASP A 153 6.98 -33.38 -3.09
N THR A 154 7.64 -34.50 -3.27
CA THR A 154 8.92 -34.63 -3.99
C THR A 154 8.85 -34.28 -5.47
N SER A 155 7.64 -34.22 -6.06
CA SER A 155 7.44 -33.71 -7.42
C SER A 155 7.91 -32.23 -7.59
N PHE A 156 8.00 -31.49 -6.48
CA PHE A 156 8.50 -30.12 -6.48
C PHE A 156 10.02 -29.97 -6.36
N ALA A 157 10.81 -31.06 -6.43
CA ALA A 157 12.26 -31.02 -6.26
C ALA A 157 12.98 -29.95 -7.10
N LYS A 158 12.52 -29.71 -8.34
CA LYS A 158 13.11 -28.70 -9.25
C LYS A 158 12.79 -27.24 -8.84
N THR A 159 11.69 -27.01 -8.13
CA THR A 159 11.19 -25.67 -7.80
C THR A 159 11.28 -25.34 -6.30
N PHE A 160 11.58 -26.34 -5.46
CA PHE A 160 11.62 -26.23 -4.01
C PHE A 160 12.56 -25.12 -3.51
N SER A 161 13.76 -25.01 -4.10
CA SER A 161 14.73 -23.97 -3.74
C SER A 161 14.19 -22.55 -3.93
N GLY A 162 13.20 -22.35 -4.80
CA GLY A 162 12.52 -21.07 -4.99
C GLY A 162 11.83 -20.55 -3.74
N LEU A 163 11.49 -21.40 -2.77
CA LEU A 163 10.92 -20.99 -1.48
C LEU A 163 11.87 -20.14 -0.63
N THR A 164 13.18 -20.14 -0.93
CA THR A 164 14.15 -19.27 -0.25
C THR A 164 13.81 -17.78 -0.41
N ARG A 165 13.10 -17.40 -1.48
CA ARG A 165 12.61 -16.02 -1.70
C ARG A 165 11.66 -15.54 -0.61
N LEU A 166 11.00 -16.47 0.11
CA LEU A 166 10.10 -16.14 1.21
C LEU A 166 10.81 -15.65 2.47
N LYS A 167 12.15 -15.67 2.49
CA LYS A 167 12.99 -15.18 3.62
C LYS A 167 13.36 -13.70 3.51
N SER A 168 13.07 -13.03 2.40
CA SER A 168 13.64 -11.70 2.11
C SER A 168 12.83 -10.69 2.82
N ASN A 169 12.17 -10.28 3.35
CA ASN A 169 11.46 -9.21 4.06
C ASN A 169 10.28 -9.80 4.84
N LEU A 170 10.52 -10.08 6.10
CA LEU A 170 9.53 -10.68 7.00
C LEU A 170 9.15 -9.65 8.08
N PHE A 171 7.89 -9.64 8.48
CA PHE A 171 7.53 -9.02 9.75
C PHE A 171 8.12 -9.82 10.91
N LYS A 172 8.61 -9.13 11.94
CA LYS A 172 9.14 -9.79 13.13
C LYS A 172 8.07 -10.67 13.77
N SER A 173 8.41 -11.94 14.03
CA SER A 173 7.50 -12.93 14.60
C SER A 173 8.25 -13.93 15.47
N ASP A 174 7.58 -14.45 16.48
CA ASP A 174 8.02 -15.59 17.28
C ASP A 174 7.66 -16.95 16.63
N LYS A 175 6.96 -16.92 15.48
CA LYS A 175 6.56 -18.10 14.74
C LYS A 175 7.54 -18.43 13.63
N SER A 176 7.57 -19.68 13.25
CA SER A 176 8.46 -20.20 12.21
C SER A 176 7.75 -21.21 11.34
N VAL A 177 8.13 -21.26 10.06
CA VAL A 177 7.63 -22.27 9.12
C VAL A 177 8.82 -23.04 8.55
N ILE A 178 8.78 -24.35 8.66
CA ILE A 178 9.82 -25.24 8.13
C ILE A 178 9.23 -26.03 6.96
N PHE A 179 9.76 -25.84 5.77
CA PHE A 179 9.40 -26.61 4.59
C PHE A 179 10.42 -27.75 4.43
N VAL A 180 9.92 -28.97 4.23
CA VAL A 180 10.75 -30.15 3.99
C VAL A 180 10.26 -30.86 2.74
N LEU A 181 11.14 -31.03 1.77
CA LEU A 181 10.87 -31.82 0.57
C LEU A 181 10.98 -33.30 0.93
N SER A 182 9.84 -34.00 1.03
CA SER A 182 9.83 -35.39 1.48
C SER A 182 8.57 -36.11 1.03
N ALA A 183 8.71 -37.41 0.74
CA ALA A 183 7.59 -38.31 0.58
C ALA A 183 7.09 -38.92 1.91
N ILE A 184 7.83 -38.67 3.00
CA ILE A 184 7.55 -39.23 4.33
C ILE A 184 6.77 -38.19 5.14
N ASN A 185 5.67 -38.62 5.77
CA ASN A 185 5.00 -37.87 6.82
C ASN A 185 5.46 -38.44 8.17
N PRO A 186 6.41 -37.80 8.86
CA PRO A 186 7.11 -38.40 9.99
C PRO A 186 6.22 -38.48 11.24
N THR A 187 6.49 -39.49 12.11
CA THR A 187 5.91 -39.57 13.45
C THR A 187 6.73 -38.67 14.42
N SER A 188 8.06 -38.74 14.34
CA SER A 188 8.96 -37.88 15.12
C SER A 188 9.84 -37.08 14.19
N TYR A 189 10.24 -35.91 14.67
CA TYR A 189 11.14 -35.01 13.92
C TYR A 189 11.96 -34.14 14.85
N SER A 190 13.10 -33.71 14.36
CA SER A 190 13.87 -32.62 15.00
C SER A 190 14.48 -31.71 13.95
N PHE A 191 14.57 -30.41 14.27
CA PHE A 191 15.22 -29.43 13.43
C PHE A 191 16.01 -28.44 14.27
N GLU A 192 17.20 -28.10 13.77
CA GLU A 192 17.97 -26.95 14.23
C GLU A 192 18.24 -26.04 13.04
N ALA A 193 18.16 -24.74 13.24
CA ALA A 193 18.58 -23.77 12.24
C ALA A 193 19.18 -22.54 12.90
N LYS A 194 20.16 -21.93 12.22
CA LYS A 194 20.84 -20.70 12.62
C LYS A 194 20.78 -19.66 11.51
N HIS A 195 20.52 -18.42 11.88
CA HIS A 195 20.41 -17.29 10.96
C HIS A 195 21.11 -16.07 11.57
N GLU A 196 21.72 -15.26 10.71
CA GLU A 196 22.07 -13.88 11.01
C GLU A 196 20.81 -13.01 10.73
N ILE A 197 20.43 -12.18 11.69
CA ILE A 197 19.23 -11.36 11.64
C ILE A 197 19.60 -9.91 11.45
N THR A 198 19.03 -9.27 10.44
CA THR A 198 19.14 -7.82 10.21
C THR A 198 17.76 -7.21 10.28
N GLU A 199 17.55 -6.29 11.21
CA GLU A 199 16.33 -5.47 11.25
C GLU A 199 16.52 -4.26 10.35
N MET A 200 15.51 -4.00 9.52
CA MET A 200 15.49 -2.91 8.56
C MET A 200 14.33 -1.99 8.91
N PRO A 201 14.60 -0.79 9.46
CA PRO A 201 13.56 0.13 9.90
C PRO A 201 12.78 0.68 8.71
N LEU A 202 11.49 0.90 8.91
CA LEU A 202 10.54 1.51 8.00
C LEU A 202 9.58 2.41 8.79
N ALA A 203 8.93 3.34 8.10
CA ALA A 203 7.87 4.13 8.69
C ALA A 203 6.81 4.48 7.64
N ASN A 204 5.53 4.31 7.99
CA ASN A 204 4.48 5.08 7.35
C ASN A 204 4.45 6.48 7.94
N VAL A 205 3.92 7.46 7.22
CA VAL A 205 3.67 8.79 7.78
C VAL A 205 2.17 8.98 7.92
N VAL A 206 1.69 9.16 9.15
CA VAL A 206 0.24 9.14 9.45
C VAL A 206 -0.17 10.38 10.23
N GLY A 207 -1.14 11.11 9.66
CA GLY A 207 -1.79 12.24 10.30
C GLY A 207 -3.27 12.00 10.55
N VAL A 208 -3.81 12.53 11.63
CA VAL A 208 -5.20 12.32 12.03
C VAL A 208 -5.93 13.65 12.23
N LEU A 209 -7.12 13.75 11.66
CA LEU A 209 -8.08 14.82 11.92
C LEU A 209 -9.28 14.21 12.66
N PRO A 210 -9.40 14.39 13.99
CA PRO A 210 -10.45 13.78 14.78
C PRO A 210 -11.85 14.21 14.35
N GLY A 211 -12.77 13.26 14.34
CA GLY A 211 -14.18 13.50 14.07
C GLY A 211 -14.87 14.27 15.19
N LYS A 212 -15.90 15.03 14.85
CA LYS A 212 -16.67 15.84 15.80
C LYS A 212 -17.84 15.10 16.44
N SER A 213 -18.62 14.38 15.63
CA SER A 213 -19.86 13.70 16.09
C SER A 213 -19.75 12.17 16.03
N ARG A 214 -18.86 11.64 15.18
CA ARG A 214 -18.63 10.20 14.99
C ARG A 214 -17.12 9.87 15.02
N PRO A 215 -16.42 10.16 16.13
CA PRO A 215 -14.96 10.02 16.20
C PRO A 215 -14.47 8.56 16.07
N ASP A 216 -15.32 7.57 16.35
CA ASP A 216 -14.99 6.15 16.24
C ASP A 216 -15.14 5.59 14.83
N GLU A 217 -15.81 6.30 13.93
CA GLU A 217 -15.92 5.96 12.51
C GLU A 217 -14.76 6.60 11.75
N ILE A 218 -14.02 5.80 10.98
CA ILE A 218 -12.76 6.21 10.35
C ILE A 218 -12.90 6.21 8.83
N VAL A 219 -12.44 7.28 8.19
CA VAL A 219 -12.23 7.35 6.75
C VAL A 219 -10.75 7.57 6.49
N ILE A 220 -10.15 6.79 5.61
CA ILE A 220 -8.73 6.82 5.31
C ILE A 220 -8.51 7.39 3.90
N PHE A 221 -7.56 8.32 3.79
CA PHE A 221 -6.98 8.77 2.52
C PHE A 221 -5.52 8.35 2.49
N SER A 222 -5.08 7.68 1.43
CA SER A 222 -3.72 7.16 1.33
C SER A 222 -3.12 7.31 -0.06
N GLY A 223 -1.83 7.20 -0.13
CA GLY A 223 -0.98 6.99 -1.29
C GLY A 223 0.35 6.45 -0.80
N HIS A 224 1.16 5.82 -1.66
CA HIS A 224 2.48 5.39 -1.25
C HIS A 224 3.54 6.43 -1.63
N TYR A 225 4.56 6.56 -0.78
CA TYR A 225 5.60 7.56 -0.96
C TYR A 225 6.96 6.97 -1.33
N ASP A 226 7.08 5.63 -1.34
CA ASP A 226 8.27 4.97 -1.88
C ASP A 226 8.18 4.79 -3.40
N HIS A 227 9.35 4.59 -4.03
CA HIS A 227 9.46 4.21 -5.43
C HIS A 227 10.76 3.42 -5.66
N LEU A 228 11.24 3.31 -6.91
CA LEU A 228 12.29 2.36 -7.29
C LEU A 228 13.71 2.82 -6.96
N GLY A 229 13.93 4.12 -6.70
CA GLY A 229 15.23 4.65 -6.29
C GLY A 229 16.19 4.89 -7.45
N ILE A 230 17.46 4.63 -7.21
CA ILE A 230 18.54 4.84 -8.20
C ILE A 230 19.00 3.50 -8.73
N THR A 231 19.04 3.35 -10.06
CA THR A 231 19.63 2.21 -10.73
C THR A 231 20.26 2.61 -12.07
N SER A 232 21.44 2.10 -12.36
CA SER A 232 22.14 2.37 -13.62
C SER A 232 21.68 1.52 -14.78
N LYS A 233 20.79 0.57 -14.54
CA LYS A 233 20.28 -0.36 -15.57
C LYS A 233 18.78 -0.56 -15.43
N ASP A 234 18.10 -0.66 -16.57
CA ASP A 234 16.71 -1.07 -16.61
C ASP A 234 16.52 -2.58 -16.31
N ARG A 235 15.28 -3.05 -16.29
CA ARG A 235 14.93 -4.47 -16.06
C ARG A 235 15.48 -5.43 -17.13
N ASN A 236 15.83 -4.91 -18.31
CA ASN A 236 16.41 -5.67 -19.42
C ASN A 236 17.95 -5.65 -19.41
N GLY A 237 18.57 -4.91 -18.47
CA GLY A 237 20.01 -4.77 -18.33
C GLY A 237 20.64 -3.67 -19.18
N ASN A 238 19.84 -2.82 -19.85
CA ASN A 238 20.35 -1.69 -20.62
C ASN A 238 20.82 -0.59 -19.66
N VAL A 239 21.97 0.02 -20.00
CA VAL A 239 22.49 1.18 -19.23
C VAL A 239 21.58 2.38 -19.46
N LEU A 240 21.15 3.01 -18.37
CA LEU A 240 20.31 4.19 -18.37
C LEU A 240 21.17 5.45 -18.38
N THR A 241 20.73 6.48 -19.14
CA THR A 241 21.33 7.82 -19.14
C THR A 241 20.90 8.57 -17.88
N ASP A 242 19.62 8.47 -17.55
CA ASP A 242 19.06 8.89 -16.29
C ASP A 242 18.88 7.65 -15.40
N SER A 243 19.42 7.71 -14.19
CA SER A 243 19.44 6.59 -13.24
C SER A 243 18.50 6.77 -12.06
N ILE A 244 17.84 7.93 -11.92
CA ILE A 244 16.94 8.23 -10.82
C ILE A 244 15.51 7.97 -11.28
N PHE A 245 14.82 7.08 -10.61
CA PHE A 245 13.42 6.79 -10.83
C PHE A 245 12.61 7.70 -9.91
N ASN A 246 12.31 8.91 -10.37
CA ASN A 246 11.65 9.93 -9.57
C ASN A 246 10.20 9.56 -9.21
N GLY A 247 9.52 8.75 -10.02
CA GLY A 247 8.17 8.29 -9.71
C GLY A 247 7.21 9.45 -9.47
N ALA A 248 7.14 10.38 -10.43
CA ALA A 248 6.27 11.53 -10.30
C ALA A 248 4.80 11.11 -10.34
N ASN A 249 4.43 10.26 -11.31
CA ASN A 249 3.10 9.71 -11.35
C ASN A 249 2.93 8.55 -10.35
N ASP A 250 3.97 7.72 -10.20
CA ASP A 250 4.01 6.51 -9.34
C ASP A 250 4.93 6.71 -8.11
N ASP A 251 4.49 7.12 -6.93
CA ASP A 251 3.15 7.61 -6.59
C ASP A 251 3.30 8.93 -5.82
N ALA A 252 4.22 9.82 -6.30
CA ALA A 252 4.26 11.17 -5.75
C ALA A 252 2.90 11.88 -5.96
N ALA A 253 2.21 11.61 -7.09
CA ALA A 253 0.91 12.20 -7.41
C ALA A 253 -0.18 11.81 -6.41
N GLY A 254 -0.29 10.53 -6.05
CA GLY A 254 -1.26 10.09 -5.04
C GLY A 254 -0.91 10.59 -3.63
N THR A 255 0.37 10.54 -3.25
CA THR A 255 0.85 11.09 -1.98
C THR A 255 0.59 12.61 -1.91
N THR A 256 0.86 13.37 -2.98
CA THR A 256 0.53 14.81 -3.07
C THR A 256 -0.97 15.04 -2.88
N ALA A 257 -1.80 14.26 -3.55
CA ALA A 257 -3.25 14.39 -3.43
C ALA A 257 -3.73 14.16 -2.00
N MET A 258 -3.26 13.11 -1.35
CA MET A 258 -3.57 12.81 0.05
C MET A 258 -3.18 13.98 0.97
N MET A 259 -1.99 14.58 0.79
CA MET A 259 -1.52 15.71 1.58
C MET A 259 -2.36 16.98 1.34
N VAL A 260 -2.77 17.25 0.09
CA VAL A 260 -3.64 18.39 -0.25
C VAL A 260 -5.04 18.19 0.32
N LEU A 261 -5.59 16.98 0.28
CA LEU A 261 -6.86 16.64 0.92
C LEU A 261 -6.80 16.83 2.43
N ALA A 262 -5.68 16.49 3.09
CA ALA A 262 -5.47 16.73 4.50
C ALA A 262 -5.59 18.23 4.86
N LYS A 263 -4.93 19.09 4.10
CA LYS A 263 -5.03 20.54 4.24
C LYS A 263 -6.45 21.06 4.02
N TYR A 264 -7.10 20.56 2.99
CA TYR A 264 -8.47 20.92 2.65
C TYR A 264 -9.45 20.59 3.77
N PHE A 265 -9.51 19.34 4.22
CA PHE A 265 -10.43 18.92 5.28
C PHE A 265 -10.12 19.58 6.62
N LYS A 266 -8.84 19.83 6.92
CA LYS A 266 -8.45 20.60 8.10
C LYS A 266 -8.97 22.01 8.06
N ALA A 267 -8.83 22.69 6.91
CA ALA A 267 -9.34 24.07 6.74
C ALA A 267 -10.87 24.13 6.74
N LEU A 268 -11.53 23.12 6.17
CA LEU A 268 -12.99 23.00 6.18
C LEU A 268 -13.53 22.78 7.60
N GLY A 269 -12.88 21.94 8.38
CA GLY A 269 -13.10 21.77 9.81
C GLY A 269 -14.50 21.33 10.20
N ASN A 270 -15.23 20.59 9.36
CA ASN A 270 -16.61 20.16 9.60
C ASN A 270 -16.79 18.62 9.51
N ASN A 271 -15.69 17.87 9.53
CA ASN A 271 -15.74 16.41 9.46
C ASN A 271 -16.45 15.80 10.67
N GLU A 272 -17.47 14.97 10.41
CA GLU A 272 -18.16 14.20 11.44
C GLU A 272 -17.29 13.03 11.91
N ARG A 273 -16.70 12.29 10.97
CA ARG A 273 -15.86 11.11 11.18
C ARG A 273 -14.39 11.51 11.36
N THR A 274 -13.65 10.65 11.99
CA THR A 274 -12.19 10.78 12.03
C THR A 274 -11.61 10.51 10.65
N LEU A 275 -10.81 11.46 10.14
CA LEU A 275 -10.08 11.30 8.89
C LEU A 275 -8.62 10.94 9.21
N VAL A 276 -8.12 9.89 8.58
CA VAL A 276 -6.73 9.44 8.68
C VAL A 276 -6.09 9.62 7.33
N PHE A 277 -4.95 10.32 7.31
CA PHE A 277 -4.14 10.56 6.12
C PHE A 277 -2.86 9.76 6.27
N ALA A 278 -2.62 8.81 5.37
CA ALA A 278 -1.54 7.85 5.48
C ALA A 278 -0.70 7.81 4.19
N ALA A 279 0.59 8.17 4.30
CA ALA A 279 1.58 7.90 3.29
C ALA A 279 2.24 6.56 3.62
N PHE A 280 2.07 5.56 2.76
CA PHE A 280 2.61 4.22 2.98
C PHE A 280 4.00 4.09 2.40
N THR A 281 4.83 3.30 3.09
CA THR A 281 6.14 2.86 2.62
C THR A 281 6.08 1.43 2.12
N ALA A 282 7.04 1.06 1.30
CA ALA A 282 7.25 -0.33 0.88
C ALA A 282 6.08 -0.95 0.09
N GLU A 283 5.35 -0.13 -0.68
CA GLU A 283 4.38 -0.61 -1.65
C GLU A 283 5.09 -1.42 -2.73
N GLU A 284 6.13 -0.87 -3.34
CA GLU A 284 6.92 -1.41 -4.45
C GLU A 284 7.64 -2.74 -4.14
N VAL A 285 7.79 -3.04 -2.86
CA VAL A 285 8.46 -4.28 -2.41
C VAL A 285 7.52 -5.26 -1.73
N GLY A 286 6.18 -5.00 -1.78
CA GLY A 286 5.17 -5.95 -1.33
C GLY A 286 4.08 -5.40 -0.40
N GLY A 287 3.84 -4.08 -0.35
CA GLY A 287 2.76 -3.46 0.40
C GLY A 287 2.91 -3.60 1.92
N PHE A 288 4.17 -3.59 2.41
CA PHE A 288 4.43 -3.83 3.85
C PHE A 288 3.91 -2.70 4.72
N GLY A 289 4.00 -1.45 4.26
CA GLY A 289 3.49 -0.29 4.98
C GLY A 289 1.99 -0.37 5.20
N ALA A 290 1.21 -0.56 4.14
CA ALA A 290 -0.23 -0.72 4.20
C ALA A 290 -0.65 -1.96 5.02
N THR A 291 0.10 -3.07 4.90
CA THR A 291 -0.14 -4.28 5.70
C THR A 291 0.05 -4.02 7.20
N TYR A 292 1.16 -3.35 7.57
CA TYR A 292 1.42 -2.99 8.97
C TYR A 292 0.34 -2.05 9.50
N PHE A 293 -0.01 -1.02 8.75
CA PHE A 293 -1.03 -0.04 9.10
C PHE A 293 -2.40 -0.70 9.31
N SER A 294 -2.85 -1.52 8.35
CA SER A 294 -4.17 -2.15 8.39
C SER A 294 -4.36 -3.05 9.60
N ASN A 295 -3.29 -3.69 10.08
CA ASN A 295 -3.32 -4.53 11.28
C ASN A 295 -3.49 -3.73 12.60
N GLN A 296 -3.40 -2.39 12.56
CA GLN A 296 -3.57 -1.52 13.74
C GLN A 296 -5.01 -1.01 13.90
N PHE A 297 -5.88 -1.30 12.94
CA PHE A 297 -7.26 -0.85 12.94
C PHE A 297 -8.25 -2.01 13.08
N ASP A 298 -9.35 -1.74 13.76
CA ASP A 298 -10.54 -2.60 13.70
C ASP A 298 -11.25 -2.35 12.36
N PRO A 299 -11.34 -3.32 11.46
CA PRO A 299 -11.98 -3.13 10.16
C PRO A 299 -13.43 -2.68 10.26
N ALA A 300 -14.15 -3.05 11.33
CA ALA A 300 -15.53 -2.65 11.54
C ALA A 300 -15.69 -1.14 11.82
N LYS A 301 -14.61 -0.45 12.21
CA LYS A 301 -14.59 0.99 12.43
C LYS A 301 -14.15 1.77 11.19
N VAL A 302 -13.59 1.11 10.19
CA VAL A 302 -13.15 1.77 8.95
C VAL A 302 -14.30 1.77 7.94
N ILE A 303 -14.89 2.95 7.75
CA ILE A 303 -16.07 3.14 6.89
C ILE A 303 -15.70 3.11 5.41
N ALA A 304 -14.57 3.74 5.06
CA ALA A 304 -14.05 3.76 3.69
C ALA A 304 -12.54 4.05 3.68
N MET A 305 -11.88 3.59 2.62
CA MET A 305 -10.50 3.97 2.29
C MET A 305 -10.43 4.43 0.84
N PHE A 306 -9.94 5.64 0.66
CA PHE A 306 -9.59 6.26 -0.62
C PHE A 306 -8.09 6.11 -0.81
N ASN A 307 -7.67 5.12 -1.58
CA ASN A 307 -6.28 5.01 -2.01
C ASN A 307 -6.09 5.78 -3.30
N LEU A 308 -5.11 6.65 -3.36
CA LEU A 308 -4.84 7.52 -4.49
C LEU A 308 -3.56 7.03 -5.15
N GLU A 309 -3.64 6.71 -6.43
CA GLU A 309 -2.56 6.01 -7.14
C GLU A 309 -2.49 6.49 -8.58
N MET A 310 -1.33 7.04 -8.97
CA MET A 310 -1.04 7.42 -10.35
C MET A 310 -2.16 8.28 -10.98
N ILE A 311 -2.40 9.46 -10.40
CA ILE A 311 -3.42 10.42 -10.85
C ILE A 311 -2.86 11.63 -11.60
N GLY A 312 -1.59 11.60 -11.98
CA GLY A 312 -0.88 12.70 -12.61
C GLY A 312 -1.12 12.83 -14.12
N SER A 313 -1.83 11.91 -14.74
CA SER A 313 -2.10 11.88 -16.19
C SER A 313 -3.61 11.90 -16.50
N GLU A 314 -3.95 12.05 -17.79
CA GLU A 314 -5.34 11.87 -18.24
C GLU A 314 -5.75 10.41 -18.18
N SER A 315 -6.99 10.15 -17.74
CA SER A 315 -7.57 8.82 -17.80
C SER A 315 -7.87 8.37 -19.24
N LYS A 316 -8.35 7.14 -19.40
CA LYS A 316 -8.81 6.61 -20.69
C LYS A 316 -9.90 7.49 -21.35
N TRP A 317 -10.66 8.22 -20.56
CA TRP A 317 -11.75 9.10 -21.03
C TRP A 317 -11.34 10.58 -21.13
N GLY A 318 -10.04 10.89 -20.94
CA GLY A 318 -9.52 12.24 -21.01
C GLY A 318 -9.54 12.97 -19.66
N LYS A 319 -9.50 14.30 -19.72
CA LYS A 319 -9.52 15.16 -18.53
C LYS A 319 -10.85 15.09 -17.78
N ASN A 320 -10.86 15.58 -16.54
CA ASN A 320 -12.04 15.58 -15.65
C ASN A 320 -12.63 14.18 -15.44
N SER A 321 -11.80 13.16 -15.41
CA SER A 321 -12.25 11.80 -15.16
C SER A 321 -11.17 10.98 -14.45
N ALA A 322 -11.59 9.98 -13.69
CA ALA A 322 -10.75 8.96 -13.09
C ALA A 322 -11.52 7.63 -13.05
N PHE A 323 -10.84 6.54 -12.74
CA PHE A 323 -11.51 5.27 -12.51
C PHE A 323 -11.29 4.79 -11.07
N ILE A 324 -12.20 3.95 -10.62
CA ILE A 324 -12.18 3.34 -9.29
C ILE A 324 -12.03 1.83 -9.47
N THR A 325 -10.97 1.26 -8.91
CA THR A 325 -10.74 -0.19 -8.96
C THR A 325 -11.77 -0.92 -8.09
N GLY A 326 -12.29 -2.05 -8.59
CA GLY A 326 -13.33 -2.80 -7.87
C GLY A 326 -14.65 -2.04 -7.71
N TYR A 327 -14.99 -1.15 -8.63
CA TYR A 327 -16.19 -0.30 -8.61
C TYR A 327 -17.48 -1.08 -8.33
N GLU A 328 -17.54 -2.32 -8.80
CA GLU A 328 -18.68 -3.22 -8.67
C GLU A 328 -18.74 -3.95 -7.31
N LYS A 329 -17.71 -3.86 -6.50
CA LYS A 329 -17.60 -4.65 -5.25
C LYS A 329 -18.30 -3.98 -4.06
N THR A 330 -18.48 -2.66 -4.11
CA THR A 330 -19.22 -1.88 -3.11
C THR A 330 -20.03 -0.78 -3.80
N ASP A 331 -20.82 -0.04 -3.04
CA ASP A 331 -21.56 1.12 -3.52
C ASP A 331 -20.74 2.43 -3.49
N MET A 332 -19.49 2.39 -2.99
CA MET A 332 -18.64 3.59 -2.85
C MET A 332 -18.54 4.39 -4.15
N GLY A 333 -18.23 3.76 -5.28
CA GLY A 333 -18.08 4.46 -6.55
C GLY A 333 -19.38 5.17 -7.00
N LYS A 334 -20.53 4.55 -6.76
CA LYS A 334 -21.85 5.14 -7.07
C LYS A 334 -22.15 6.33 -6.17
N ILE A 335 -21.83 6.23 -4.88
CA ILE A 335 -22.01 7.32 -3.91
C ILE A 335 -21.13 8.51 -4.30
N LEU A 336 -19.84 8.27 -4.59
CA LEU A 336 -18.91 9.31 -4.99
C LEU A 336 -19.39 10.03 -6.27
N GLN A 337 -19.87 9.28 -7.26
CA GLN A 337 -20.40 9.87 -8.50
C GLN A 337 -21.69 10.67 -8.26
N ALA A 338 -22.60 10.19 -7.41
CA ALA A 338 -23.80 10.92 -7.05
C ALA A 338 -23.49 12.25 -6.36
N ASN A 339 -22.45 12.30 -5.50
CA ASN A 339 -22.01 13.52 -4.83
C ASN A 339 -21.38 14.55 -5.80
N LEU A 340 -21.09 14.16 -7.04
CA LEU A 340 -20.55 15.03 -8.09
C LEU A 340 -21.63 15.48 -9.09
N GLU A 341 -22.92 15.22 -8.81
CA GLU A 341 -24.00 15.66 -9.70
C GLU A 341 -23.94 17.19 -9.91
N GLY A 342 -24.02 17.61 -11.18
CA GLY A 342 -23.90 19.02 -11.57
C GLY A 342 -22.46 19.51 -11.78
N THR A 343 -21.45 18.65 -11.60
CA THR A 343 -20.07 18.94 -12.01
C THR A 343 -19.75 18.32 -13.39
N ASP A 344 -18.61 18.68 -13.95
CA ASP A 344 -18.10 18.11 -15.22
C ASP A 344 -17.16 16.90 -14.99
N PHE A 345 -17.09 16.37 -13.76
CA PHE A 345 -16.20 15.27 -13.41
C PHE A 345 -16.93 13.93 -13.34
N THR A 346 -16.31 12.87 -13.86
CA THR A 346 -16.88 11.52 -13.87
C THR A 346 -15.91 10.48 -13.32
N PHE A 347 -16.38 9.68 -12.35
CA PHE A 347 -15.74 8.43 -11.95
C PHE A 347 -16.28 7.26 -12.77
N TYR A 348 -15.38 6.48 -13.35
CA TYR A 348 -15.69 5.29 -14.12
C TYR A 348 -15.28 4.01 -13.38
N PRO A 349 -15.87 2.85 -13.71
CA PRO A 349 -15.29 1.56 -13.34
C PRO A 349 -13.90 1.36 -13.94
N ASP A 350 -13.08 0.50 -13.31
CA ASP A 350 -11.76 0.10 -13.81
C ASP A 350 -11.87 -0.47 -15.25
N PRO A 351 -11.19 0.14 -16.23
CA PRO A 351 -11.25 -0.32 -17.62
C PRO A 351 -10.27 -1.44 -17.97
N TYR A 352 -9.51 -1.95 -16.97
CA TYR A 352 -8.42 -2.91 -17.13
C TYR A 352 -8.63 -4.20 -16.31
N PRO A 353 -9.76 -4.91 -16.46
CA PRO A 353 -10.10 -6.05 -15.60
C PRO A 353 -9.07 -7.18 -15.66
N ALA A 354 -8.38 -7.35 -16.80
CA ALA A 354 -7.30 -8.33 -16.96
C ALA A 354 -6.07 -8.03 -16.11
N GLN A 355 -5.87 -6.78 -15.70
CA GLN A 355 -4.74 -6.35 -14.87
C GLN A 355 -4.98 -6.59 -13.37
N ASN A 356 -6.22 -6.86 -12.96
CA ASN A 356 -6.62 -7.09 -11.55
C ASN A 356 -6.14 -5.97 -10.60
N LEU A 357 -6.28 -4.71 -11.02
CA LEU A 357 -5.74 -3.53 -10.32
C LEU A 357 -6.26 -3.40 -8.88
N PHE A 358 -7.47 -3.87 -8.60
CA PHE A 358 -8.07 -3.81 -7.26
C PHE A 358 -7.22 -4.44 -6.15
N TYR A 359 -6.37 -5.42 -6.48
CA TYR A 359 -5.51 -6.11 -5.52
C TYR A 359 -4.01 -5.80 -5.69
N ARG A 360 -3.67 -4.76 -6.47
CA ARG A 360 -2.28 -4.41 -6.79
C ARG A 360 -1.77 -3.14 -6.12
N SER A 361 -2.58 -2.50 -5.28
CA SER A 361 -2.19 -1.33 -4.51
C SER A 361 -2.59 -1.45 -3.04
N ASP A 362 -2.31 -0.45 -2.24
CA ASP A 362 -2.41 -0.43 -0.77
C ASP A 362 -3.84 -0.64 -0.22
N ASN A 363 -4.87 -0.30 -1.01
CA ASN A 363 -6.26 -0.58 -0.66
C ASN A 363 -6.52 -2.07 -0.40
N ALA A 364 -5.74 -2.95 -1.05
CA ALA A 364 -5.98 -4.39 -1.04
C ALA A 364 -5.93 -5.00 0.37
N THR A 365 -5.17 -4.40 1.29
CA THR A 365 -5.04 -4.89 2.66
C THR A 365 -6.34 -4.78 3.45
N LEU A 366 -6.99 -3.62 3.44
CA LEU A 366 -8.28 -3.41 4.09
C LEU A 366 -9.45 -4.00 3.29
N ALA A 367 -9.38 -4.00 1.95
CA ALA A 367 -10.38 -4.64 1.11
C ALA A 367 -10.53 -6.13 1.40
N ARG A 368 -9.42 -6.85 1.65
CA ARG A 368 -9.44 -8.28 2.07
C ARG A 368 -10.09 -8.50 3.44
N LEU A 369 -10.19 -7.47 4.26
CA LEU A 369 -10.84 -7.49 5.57
C LEU A 369 -12.32 -7.05 5.49
N GLY A 370 -12.85 -6.80 4.28
CA GLY A 370 -14.24 -6.43 4.04
C GLY A 370 -14.54 -4.94 4.13
N VAL A 371 -13.52 -4.09 4.23
CA VAL A 371 -13.67 -2.64 4.20
C VAL A 371 -13.92 -2.16 2.76
N PRO A 372 -14.82 -1.19 2.51
CA PRO A 372 -14.90 -0.46 1.26
C PRO A 372 -13.62 0.35 1.01
N ALA A 373 -12.60 -0.31 0.46
CA ALA A 373 -11.28 0.24 0.21
C ALA A 373 -10.96 0.14 -1.28
N HIS A 374 -10.85 1.27 -1.94
CA HIS A 374 -10.71 1.35 -3.40
C HIS A 374 -9.59 2.28 -3.79
N THR A 375 -8.93 1.98 -4.90
CA THR A 375 -7.97 2.87 -5.53
C THR A 375 -8.66 3.75 -6.56
N ILE A 376 -8.39 5.05 -6.51
CA ILE A 376 -8.74 6.03 -7.54
C ILE A 376 -7.48 6.28 -8.35
N SER A 377 -7.56 6.10 -9.67
CA SER A 377 -6.42 6.25 -10.58
C SER A 377 -6.85 6.80 -11.95
N THR A 378 -5.87 7.30 -12.70
CA THR A 378 -6.05 7.70 -14.10
C THR A 378 -5.13 6.96 -15.05
N THR A 379 -4.22 6.14 -14.54
CA THR A 379 -3.19 5.50 -15.35
C THR A 379 -3.77 4.65 -16.48
N LYS A 380 -3.18 4.73 -17.67
CA LYS A 380 -3.45 3.86 -18.81
C LYS A 380 -2.50 2.67 -18.77
N ILE A 381 -2.60 1.84 -17.74
CA ILE A 381 -1.61 0.81 -17.37
C ILE A 381 -1.12 -0.06 -18.53
N ASP A 382 -1.94 -0.31 -19.53
CA ASP A 382 -1.57 -1.11 -20.70
C ASP A 382 -0.66 -0.36 -21.69
N THR A 383 -0.64 0.97 -21.65
CA THR A 383 0.04 1.84 -22.64
C THR A 383 0.84 2.97 -22.00
N ASP A 384 0.92 3.04 -20.68
CA ASP A 384 1.67 4.09 -19.99
C ASP A 384 3.15 4.03 -20.37
N PRO A 385 3.69 5.09 -21.00
CA PRO A 385 5.08 5.10 -21.43
C PRO A 385 6.08 5.32 -20.30
N TYR A 386 5.62 5.73 -19.10
CA TYR A 386 6.44 6.18 -17.98
C TYR A 386 6.48 5.20 -16.81
N TYR A 387 5.47 4.35 -16.67
CA TYR A 387 5.33 3.41 -15.56
C TYR A 387 6.60 2.60 -15.31
N HIS A 388 7.17 2.74 -14.10
CA HIS A 388 8.41 2.12 -13.65
C HIS A 388 9.62 2.43 -14.55
N LYS A 389 9.71 3.68 -15.03
CA LYS A 389 10.85 4.18 -15.79
C LYS A 389 11.43 5.45 -15.16
N ALA A 390 12.72 5.73 -15.43
CA ALA A 390 13.36 6.97 -15.00
C ALA A 390 12.72 8.22 -15.64
N THR A 391 11.98 8.05 -16.73
CA THR A 391 11.25 9.13 -17.41
C THR A 391 9.91 9.50 -16.75
N ASP A 392 9.53 8.87 -15.64
CA ASP A 392 8.39 9.31 -14.82
C ASP A 392 8.79 10.51 -13.96
N GLU A 393 8.75 11.67 -14.59
CA GLU A 393 9.28 12.93 -14.13
C GLU A 393 8.16 13.97 -13.91
N ILE A 394 8.43 14.99 -13.10
CA ILE A 394 7.50 16.12 -12.88
C ILE A 394 7.03 16.77 -14.20
N GLY A 395 7.87 16.78 -15.23
CA GLY A 395 7.54 17.31 -16.56
C GLY A 395 6.46 16.53 -17.30
N THR A 396 6.15 15.30 -16.91
CA THR A 396 5.11 14.45 -17.52
C THR A 396 3.74 14.61 -16.85
N ILE A 397 3.67 15.30 -15.71
CA ILE A 397 2.46 15.45 -14.90
C ILE A 397 1.57 16.60 -15.41
N ASP A 398 0.31 16.32 -15.69
CA ASP A 398 -0.72 17.33 -15.94
C ASP A 398 -1.27 17.86 -14.60
N ILE A 399 -0.58 18.83 -14.02
CA ILE A 399 -0.91 19.41 -12.71
C ILE A 399 -2.30 20.06 -12.69
N ASP A 400 -2.75 20.65 -13.79
CA ASP A 400 -4.11 21.21 -13.87
C ASP A 400 -5.17 20.11 -13.74
N ASN A 401 -5.04 19.03 -14.54
CA ASN A 401 -5.96 17.90 -14.46
C ASN A 401 -5.88 17.18 -13.10
N MET A 402 -4.67 16.96 -12.57
CA MET A 402 -4.46 16.40 -11.24
C MET A 402 -5.16 17.24 -10.16
N THR A 403 -5.07 18.58 -10.25
CA THR A 403 -5.77 19.48 -9.32
C THR A 403 -7.28 19.33 -9.41
N ARG A 404 -7.84 19.15 -10.61
CA ARG A 404 -9.28 18.91 -10.81
C ARG A 404 -9.71 17.55 -10.22
N ILE A 405 -8.90 16.51 -10.37
CA ILE A 405 -9.14 15.20 -9.77
C ILE A 405 -9.18 15.32 -8.24
N ILE A 406 -8.20 15.99 -7.63
CA ILE A 406 -8.16 16.22 -6.18
C ILE A 406 -9.39 16.97 -5.69
N LYS A 407 -9.84 17.99 -6.43
CA LYS A 407 -11.07 18.74 -6.11
C LYS A 407 -12.32 17.85 -6.20
N ALA A 408 -12.41 17.01 -7.22
CA ALA A 408 -13.52 16.07 -7.37
C ALA A 408 -13.56 15.06 -6.21
N ILE A 409 -12.41 14.51 -5.81
CA ILE A 409 -12.30 13.62 -4.64
C ILE A 409 -12.74 14.37 -3.37
N ALA A 410 -12.28 15.61 -3.17
CA ALA A 410 -12.65 16.45 -2.03
C ALA A 410 -14.16 16.73 -1.96
N LEU A 411 -14.81 16.94 -3.09
CA LEU A 411 -16.26 17.18 -3.17
C LEU A 411 -17.06 15.89 -2.95
N SER A 412 -16.61 14.78 -3.54
CA SER A 412 -17.34 13.51 -3.50
C SER A 412 -17.24 12.78 -2.16
N ALA A 413 -16.20 13.05 -1.38
CA ALA A 413 -15.95 12.43 -0.07
C ALA A 413 -16.61 13.16 1.13
N ARG A 414 -17.50 14.13 0.88
CA ARG A 414 -18.20 14.90 1.92
C ARG A 414 -19.43 14.19 2.49
#